data_58b30c4f4823bde8b9f59e5d6edb7b6e
#
_entry.id   58b30c4f4823bde8b9f59e5d6edb7b6e
#
_cell.length_a   1.000
_cell.length_b   1.000
_cell.length_c   1.000
_cell.angle_alpha   90.00
_cell.angle_beta   90.00
_cell.angle_gamma   90.00
#
_symmetry.space_group_name_H-M   'P 1'
#
loop_
_entity.id
_entity.type
_entity.pdbx_description
1 polymer ?
#
loop_
_entity_poly.entity_id
_entity_poly.type
_entity_poly.pdbx_seq_one_letter_code
_entity_poly.pdbx_strand_id
1 'polypeptide(L)'
;MLYNQTPSEVRKHIIDMNCDIDIALIGFFPPNNGTIIWRLYFLQKALEEKGYNVVVLTKSDKQRKIRQTIKRSKKIILCRPSMDKHGFMAVQYCIAENKPFIIDLDDALFHDNISHDGSFMSGLVSRKDITRGYNNVADCYNFAEFLSVSTLKIGELVQEKYNIKSILLPNKIDPSLCKKKDYKEHYGLNLLYSSGTATHLHDLSTIFVDLLSFLKRHQDVTLTIIGDSIDTKEIPWANDRVRKVPYLGFNDMLNEYAKYDLILVPLAQGDFNDAKSNIKYIEGGSVGVPVIASDRAEFRNAIVDGKNGYLFHNDFLEKMEYIYAHKDDLVRVGETAFQDVMEKHSQNGDNLPAALIEWLNNY
;
A
#
# COMPACT_ATOMS: atom_id res chain seq x y z
N MET A 1 -17.62 -6.57 2.00
CA MET A 1 -16.71 -7.67 1.63
C MET A 1 -16.39 -7.65 0.13
N LEU A 2 -15.99 -6.47 -0.36
CA LEU A 2 -15.67 -6.26 -1.78
C LEU A 2 -14.27 -6.76 -2.18
N TYR A 3 -13.40 -7.00 -1.18
CA TYR A 3 -11.96 -7.18 -1.40
C TYR A 3 -11.56 -8.54 -1.97
N ASN A 4 -12.43 -9.55 -1.90
CA ASN A 4 -12.26 -10.86 -2.52
C ASN A 4 -13.28 -11.15 -3.60
N GLN A 5 -14.08 -10.15 -4.02
CA GLN A 5 -15.08 -10.38 -5.04
C GLN A 5 -14.42 -10.53 -6.40
N THR A 6 -14.92 -11.49 -7.16
CA THR A 6 -14.57 -11.65 -8.58
C THR A 6 -15.04 -10.38 -9.36
N PRO A 7 -14.45 -10.07 -10.51
CA PRO A 7 -14.91 -8.98 -11.36
C PRO A 7 -16.41 -8.99 -11.68
N SER A 8 -17.05 -10.18 -11.64
CA SER A 8 -18.49 -10.34 -11.84
C SER A 8 -19.31 -9.99 -10.59
N GLU A 9 -18.78 -10.20 -9.39
CA GLU A 9 -19.43 -9.86 -8.12
C GLU A 9 -19.33 -8.37 -7.82
N VAL A 10 -18.19 -7.75 -8.11
CA VAL A 10 -18.01 -6.30 -8.06
C VAL A 10 -19.01 -5.59 -9.01
N ARG A 11 -19.35 -6.21 -10.14
CA ARG A 11 -20.37 -5.68 -11.07
C ARG A 11 -21.79 -5.65 -10.52
N LYS A 12 -22.15 -6.50 -9.53
CA LYS A 12 -23.47 -6.51 -8.90
C LYS A 12 -23.69 -5.35 -7.93
N HIS A 13 -22.64 -4.69 -7.45
CA HIS A 13 -22.71 -3.48 -6.63
C HIS A 13 -22.82 -2.21 -7.48
N ILE A 14 -23.37 -2.31 -8.69
CA ILE A 14 -23.72 -1.13 -9.49
C ILE A 14 -24.95 -0.51 -8.84
N ILE A 15 -24.74 0.62 -8.22
CA ILE A 15 -25.79 1.54 -7.76
C ILE A 15 -26.75 1.79 -8.91
N ASP A 16 -28.04 1.83 -8.61
CA ASP A 16 -29.09 2.16 -9.56
C ASP A 16 -28.65 3.37 -10.42
N MET A 17 -28.54 3.15 -11.72
CA MET A 17 -28.02 4.15 -12.66
C MET A 17 -28.89 5.40 -12.78
N ASN A 18 -30.03 5.45 -12.08
CA ASN A 18 -30.93 6.59 -12.02
C ASN A 18 -30.62 7.55 -10.86
N CYS A 19 -29.75 7.18 -9.90
CA CYS A 19 -29.37 8.07 -8.80
C CYS A 19 -28.22 9.01 -9.20
N ASP A 20 -28.23 10.24 -8.68
CA ASP A 20 -27.08 11.13 -8.77
C ASP A 20 -25.92 10.54 -7.97
N ILE A 21 -24.74 10.47 -8.58
CA ILE A 21 -23.51 9.97 -7.94
C ILE A 21 -22.81 11.16 -7.28
N ASP A 22 -22.58 11.08 -5.97
CA ASP A 22 -21.82 12.14 -5.29
C ASP A 22 -20.35 12.08 -5.68
N ILE A 23 -19.75 10.87 -5.66
CA ILE A 23 -18.31 10.70 -5.92
C ILE A 23 -18.08 9.48 -6.80
N ALA A 24 -17.31 9.64 -7.88
CA ALA A 24 -16.72 8.52 -8.60
C ALA A 24 -15.26 8.35 -8.22
N LEU A 25 -14.87 7.16 -7.77
CA LEU A 25 -13.50 6.74 -7.53
C LEU A 25 -13.05 5.86 -8.70
N ILE A 26 -12.08 6.31 -9.48
CA ILE A 26 -11.68 5.60 -10.71
C ILE A 26 -10.20 5.25 -10.65
N GLY A 27 -9.89 3.96 -10.70
CA GLY A 27 -8.52 3.44 -10.72
C GLY A 27 -8.21 2.64 -11.99
N PHE A 28 -6.96 2.68 -12.42
CA PHE A 28 -6.52 2.12 -13.70
C PHE A 28 -5.78 0.78 -13.54
N PHE A 29 -6.04 0.07 -12.46
CA PHE A 29 -5.55 -1.27 -12.17
C PHE A 29 -6.69 -2.28 -12.07
N PRO A 30 -6.41 -3.59 -12.11
CA PRO A 30 -7.41 -4.62 -11.84
C PRO A 30 -8.03 -4.48 -10.44
N PRO A 31 -9.29 -4.90 -10.23
CA PRO A 31 -10.01 -4.67 -8.97
C PRO A 31 -9.37 -5.31 -7.73
N ASN A 32 -8.56 -6.35 -7.90
CA ASN A 32 -7.82 -7.03 -6.84
C ASN A 32 -6.40 -6.49 -6.61
N ASN A 33 -6.01 -5.41 -7.29
CA ASN A 33 -4.72 -4.76 -7.09
C ASN A 33 -4.67 -4.01 -5.75
N GLY A 34 -3.52 -4.03 -5.06
CA GLY A 34 -3.32 -3.36 -3.77
C GLY A 34 -3.69 -1.88 -3.80
N THR A 35 -3.28 -1.13 -4.82
CA THR A 35 -3.63 0.30 -4.98
C THR A 35 -5.16 0.51 -5.01
N ILE A 36 -5.92 -0.35 -5.72
CA ILE A 36 -7.39 -0.25 -5.75
C ILE A 36 -7.98 -0.50 -4.37
N ILE A 37 -7.49 -1.49 -3.65
CA ILE A 37 -7.96 -1.84 -2.32
C ILE A 37 -7.70 -0.70 -1.35
N TRP A 38 -6.44 -0.24 -1.24
CA TRP A 38 -6.02 0.77 -0.28
C TRP A 38 -6.56 2.16 -0.57
N ARG A 39 -6.59 2.55 -1.86
CA ARG A 39 -6.94 3.93 -2.24
C ARG A 39 -8.40 4.13 -2.57
N LEU A 40 -9.09 3.10 -3.08
CA LEU A 40 -10.47 3.26 -3.53
C LEU A 40 -11.48 2.51 -2.66
N TYR A 41 -11.31 1.22 -2.37
CA TYR A 41 -12.34 0.48 -1.65
C TYR A 41 -12.44 0.87 -0.17
N PHE A 42 -11.31 1.08 0.50
CA PHE A 42 -11.36 1.54 1.89
C PHE A 42 -11.91 2.97 1.99
N LEU A 43 -11.55 3.84 1.04
CA LEU A 43 -12.10 5.18 0.96
C LEU A 43 -13.60 5.16 0.63
N GLN A 44 -14.04 4.31 -0.31
CA GLN A 44 -15.46 4.13 -0.64
C GLN A 44 -16.26 3.86 0.62
N LYS A 45 -15.86 2.85 1.41
CA LYS A 45 -16.57 2.46 2.62
C LYS A 45 -16.74 3.63 3.60
N ALA A 46 -15.64 4.37 3.85
CA ALA A 46 -15.69 5.52 4.76
C ALA A 46 -16.59 6.66 4.24
N LEU A 47 -16.60 6.90 2.94
CA LEU A 47 -17.47 7.89 2.32
C LEU A 47 -18.95 7.47 2.37
N GLU A 48 -19.24 6.19 2.13
CA GLU A 48 -20.58 5.63 2.26
C GLU A 48 -21.10 5.70 3.70
N GLU A 49 -20.25 5.49 4.72
CA GLU A 49 -20.58 5.69 6.14
C GLU A 49 -20.94 7.15 6.46
N LYS A 50 -20.40 8.13 5.71
CA LYS A 50 -20.77 9.56 5.76
C LYS A 50 -22.02 9.89 4.96
N GLY A 51 -22.62 8.93 4.28
CA GLY A 51 -23.86 9.09 3.51
C GLY A 51 -23.66 9.53 2.06
N TYR A 52 -22.42 9.53 1.54
CA TYR A 52 -22.18 9.80 0.11
C TYR A 52 -22.55 8.60 -0.74
N ASN A 53 -23.14 8.87 -1.91
CA ASN A 53 -23.38 7.88 -2.95
C ASN A 53 -22.10 7.71 -3.79
N VAL A 54 -21.37 6.61 -3.60
CA VAL A 54 -20.04 6.39 -4.17
C VAL A 54 -20.05 5.28 -5.21
N VAL A 55 -19.40 5.52 -6.35
CA VAL A 55 -19.17 4.50 -7.39
C VAL A 55 -17.69 4.28 -7.58
N VAL A 56 -17.23 3.03 -7.48
CA VAL A 56 -15.86 2.65 -7.81
C VAL A 56 -15.80 2.01 -9.19
N LEU A 57 -14.89 2.49 -10.04
CA LEU A 57 -14.57 1.91 -11.33
C LEU A 57 -13.08 1.55 -11.40
N THR A 58 -12.79 0.48 -12.15
CA THR A 58 -11.45 -0.07 -12.30
C THR A 58 -11.10 -0.28 -13.76
N LYS A 59 -9.87 -0.69 -14.05
CA LYS A 59 -9.42 -1.05 -15.41
C LYS A 59 -10.31 -2.09 -16.11
N SER A 60 -11.07 -2.88 -15.34
CA SER A 60 -12.01 -3.88 -15.88
C SER A 60 -13.28 -3.27 -16.45
N ASP A 61 -13.56 -2.00 -16.17
CA ASP A 61 -14.76 -1.33 -16.63
C ASP A 61 -14.58 -0.75 -18.04
N LYS A 62 -15.65 -0.86 -18.85
CA LYS A 62 -15.62 -0.34 -20.23
C LYS A 62 -15.60 1.20 -20.24
N GLN A 63 -14.90 1.80 -21.20
CA GLN A 63 -14.79 3.24 -21.38
C GLN A 63 -16.15 3.96 -21.41
N ARG A 64 -17.15 3.33 -22.06
CA ARG A 64 -18.51 3.89 -22.08
C ARG A 64 -19.08 4.04 -20.68
N LYS A 65 -18.85 3.05 -19.77
CA LYS A 65 -19.31 3.10 -18.38
C LYS A 65 -18.56 4.18 -17.61
N ILE A 66 -17.24 4.28 -17.77
CA ILE A 66 -16.42 5.33 -17.16
C ILE A 66 -16.95 6.72 -17.54
N ARG A 67 -17.17 6.98 -18.83
CA ARG A 67 -17.72 8.25 -19.30
C ARG A 67 -19.11 8.54 -18.73
N GLN A 68 -20.01 7.56 -18.72
CA GLN A 68 -21.37 7.72 -18.17
C GLN A 68 -21.34 8.01 -16.67
N THR A 69 -20.46 7.34 -15.92
CA THR A 69 -20.28 7.58 -14.48
C THR A 69 -19.74 8.98 -14.24
N ILE A 70 -18.66 9.39 -14.94
CA ILE A 70 -18.12 10.76 -14.84
C ILE A 70 -19.23 11.81 -15.09
N LYS A 71 -19.99 11.65 -16.15
CA LYS A 71 -21.08 12.58 -16.49
C LYS A 71 -22.11 12.75 -15.36
N ARG A 72 -22.42 11.66 -14.64
CA ARG A 72 -23.43 11.62 -13.56
C ARG A 72 -22.85 11.94 -12.19
N SER A 73 -21.53 12.05 -12.04
CA SER A 73 -20.89 12.31 -10.76
C SER A 73 -20.75 13.81 -10.50
N LYS A 74 -20.87 14.21 -9.21
CA LYS A 74 -20.60 15.58 -8.78
C LYS A 74 -19.12 15.83 -8.66
N LYS A 75 -18.37 14.87 -8.09
CA LYS A 75 -16.91 14.92 -7.88
C LYS A 75 -16.25 13.62 -8.34
N ILE A 76 -14.99 13.69 -8.76
CA ILE A 76 -14.25 12.54 -9.27
C ILE A 76 -12.85 12.48 -8.64
N ILE A 77 -12.44 11.29 -8.20
CA ILE A 77 -11.07 11.00 -7.78
C ILE A 77 -10.48 10.00 -8.78
N LEU A 78 -9.43 10.40 -9.47
CA LEU A 78 -8.68 9.56 -10.40
C LEU A 78 -7.43 9.04 -9.71
N CYS A 79 -7.38 7.75 -9.39
CA CYS A 79 -6.22 7.14 -8.75
C CYS A 79 -5.19 6.72 -9.79
N ARG A 80 -4.02 7.38 -9.77
CA ARG A 80 -2.89 7.11 -10.68
C ARG A 80 -3.29 7.02 -12.16
N PRO A 81 -3.98 8.03 -12.72
CA PRO A 81 -4.25 8.03 -14.16
C PRO A 81 -2.93 8.14 -14.90
N SER A 82 -2.75 7.27 -15.88
CA SER A 82 -1.61 7.35 -16.80
C SER A 82 -2.07 7.84 -18.15
N MET A 83 -1.15 8.32 -18.98
CA MET A 83 -1.43 8.69 -20.38
C MET A 83 -1.58 7.45 -21.29
N ASP A 84 -1.90 6.29 -20.72
CA ASP A 84 -2.42 5.19 -21.48
C ASP A 84 -3.86 5.50 -21.96
N LYS A 85 -4.37 4.65 -22.82
CA LYS A 85 -5.69 4.86 -23.43
C LYS A 85 -6.80 5.06 -22.40
N HIS A 86 -6.74 4.40 -21.25
CA HIS A 86 -7.81 4.44 -20.24
C HIS A 86 -7.70 5.66 -19.36
N GLY A 87 -6.52 5.95 -18.80
CA GLY A 87 -6.28 7.08 -17.92
C GLY A 87 -6.43 8.40 -18.64
N PHE A 88 -5.84 8.53 -19.82
CA PHE A 88 -5.97 9.72 -20.67
C PHE A 88 -7.43 10.03 -21.01
N MET A 89 -8.20 9.02 -21.43
CA MET A 89 -9.61 9.24 -21.76
C MET A 89 -10.44 9.64 -20.54
N ALA A 90 -10.14 9.13 -19.34
CA ALA A 90 -10.87 9.53 -18.13
C ALA A 90 -10.62 11.00 -17.80
N VAL A 91 -9.37 11.46 -17.86
CA VAL A 91 -9.01 12.89 -17.70
C VAL A 91 -9.75 13.75 -18.75
N GLN A 92 -9.71 13.34 -20.01
CA GLN A 92 -10.44 14.06 -21.08
C GLN A 92 -11.95 14.10 -20.86
N TYR A 93 -12.55 13.02 -20.35
CA TYR A 93 -13.99 13.03 -20.02
C TYR A 93 -14.30 13.99 -18.89
N CYS A 94 -13.47 14.08 -17.84
CA CYS A 94 -13.66 15.06 -16.76
C CYS A 94 -13.62 16.49 -17.31
N ILE A 95 -12.65 16.81 -18.17
CA ILE A 95 -12.53 18.13 -18.82
C ILE A 95 -13.73 18.41 -19.74
N ALA A 96 -14.08 17.47 -20.62
CA ALA A 96 -15.17 17.65 -21.59
C ALA A 96 -16.56 17.81 -20.94
N GLU A 97 -16.80 17.16 -19.80
CA GLU A 97 -18.06 17.25 -19.04
C GLU A 97 -17.98 18.34 -17.95
N ASN A 98 -16.89 19.15 -17.93
CA ASN A 98 -16.62 20.21 -16.93
C ASN A 98 -16.82 19.73 -15.48
N LYS A 99 -16.25 18.57 -15.16
CA LYS A 99 -16.38 17.93 -13.84
C LYS A 99 -15.19 18.26 -12.96
N PRO A 100 -15.42 18.69 -11.69
CA PRO A 100 -14.37 18.83 -10.70
C PRO A 100 -13.71 17.47 -10.44
N PHE A 101 -12.38 17.40 -10.51
CA PHE A 101 -11.67 16.17 -10.19
C PHE A 101 -10.33 16.44 -9.54
N ILE A 102 -9.88 15.48 -8.76
CA ILE A 102 -8.55 15.42 -8.19
C ILE A 102 -7.84 14.13 -8.64
N ILE A 103 -6.52 14.14 -8.55
CA ILE A 103 -5.71 12.95 -8.82
C ILE A 103 -5.12 12.47 -7.51
N ASP A 104 -5.22 11.16 -7.28
CA ASP A 104 -4.71 10.47 -6.10
C ASP A 104 -3.41 9.74 -6.40
N LEU A 105 -2.39 9.94 -5.55
CA LEU A 105 -1.05 9.36 -5.66
C LEU A 105 -0.68 8.61 -4.39
N ASP A 106 -0.39 7.33 -4.52
CA ASP A 106 0.08 6.47 -3.44
C ASP A 106 1.60 6.22 -3.46
N ASP A 107 2.27 6.55 -4.57
CA ASP A 107 3.72 6.42 -4.75
C ASP A 107 4.32 7.67 -5.40
N ALA A 108 5.61 7.92 -5.17
CA ALA A 108 6.38 9.00 -5.78
C ALA A 108 6.76 8.69 -7.24
N LEU A 109 5.77 8.73 -8.13
CA LEU A 109 5.93 8.42 -9.56
C LEU A 109 6.46 9.65 -10.30
N PHE A 110 7.71 10.01 -10.04
CA PHE A 110 8.37 11.18 -10.64
C PHE A 110 9.60 10.78 -11.43
N HIS A 111 9.84 11.49 -12.51
CA HIS A 111 10.97 11.25 -13.41
C HIS A 111 12.33 11.18 -12.69
N ASP A 112 12.56 12.02 -11.68
CA ASP A 112 13.84 12.11 -10.99
C ASP A 112 14.09 10.92 -10.05
N ASN A 113 13.05 10.17 -9.70
CA ASN A 113 13.14 8.99 -8.83
C ASN A 113 13.44 7.68 -9.57
N ILE A 114 13.63 7.71 -10.88
CA ILE A 114 13.82 6.50 -11.70
C ILE A 114 14.93 5.60 -11.20
N SER A 115 16.07 6.19 -10.79
CA SER A 115 17.23 5.43 -10.32
C SER A 115 16.97 4.68 -9.00
N HIS A 116 15.92 5.06 -8.28
CA HIS A 116 15.53 4.47 -7.00
C HIS A 116 14.24 3.64 -7.08
N ASP A 117 13.60 3.60 -8.27
CA ASP A 117 12.43 2.75 -8.49
C ASP A 117 12.81 1.26 -8.44
N GLY A 118 12.11 0.50 -7.58
CA GLY A 118 12.39 -0.91 -7.39
C GLY A 118 12.28 -1.74 -8.68
N SER A 119 11.38 -1.38 -9.60
CA SER A 119 11.24 -2.06 -10.89
C SER A 119 12.46 -1.87 -11.78
N PHE A 120 13.02 -0.65 -11.79
CA PHE A 120 14.24 -0.33 -12.52
C PHE A 120 15.46 -0.98 -11.87
N MET A 121 15.61 -0.84 -10.55
CA MET A 121 16.73 -1.39 -9.80
C MET A 121 16.78 -2.93 -9.86
N SER A 122 15.62 -3.57 -9.94
CA SER A 122 15.51 -5.03 -10.11
C SER A 122 15.64 -5.49 -11.57
N GLY A 123 15.86 -4.57 -12.51
CA GLY A 123 16.03 -4.89 -13.94
C GLY A 123 14.77 -5.36 -14.66
N LEU A 124 13.59 -5.20 -14.05
CA LEU A 124 12.31 -5.64 -14.60
C LEU A 124 11.79 -4.71 -15.70
N VAL A 125 12.15 -3.42 -15.64
CA VAL A 125 11.69 -2.39 -16.56
C VAL A 125 12.86 -1.57 -17.05
N SER A 126 12.91 -1.24 -18.36
CA SER A 126 13.96 -0.38 -18.89
C SER A 126 13.81 1.07 -18.41
N ARG A 127 14.92 1.81 -18.34
CA ARG A 127 14.89 3.24 -18.03
C ARG A 127 13.96 4.03 -18.95
N LYS A 128 13.92 3.69 -20.23
CA LYS A 128 13.06 4.34 -21.21
C LYS A 128 11.58 4.14 -20.90
N ASP A 129 11.19 2.92 -20.54
CA ASP A 129 9.79 2.58 -20.29
C ASP A 129 9.29 3.19 -18.97
N ILE A 130 10.12 3.19 -17.92
CA ILE A 130 9.74 3.79 -16.65
C ILE A 130 9.67 5.32 -16.76
N THR A 131 10.62 5.96 -17.45
CA THR A 131 10.58 7.40 -17.74
C THR A 131 9.30 7.78 -18.47
N ARG A 132 8.95 7.01 -19.51
CA ARG A 132 7.70 7.23 -20.24
C ARG A 132 6.48 7.08 -19.34
N GLY A 133 6.45 6.05 -18.47
CA GLY A 133 5.38 5.84 -17.52
C GLY A 133 5.21 7.02 -16.56
N TYR A 134 6.30 7.50 -15.97
CA TYR A 134 6.28 8.65 -15.07
C TYR A 134 5.85 9.96 -15.73
N ASN A 135 6.34 10.24 -16.92
CA ASN A 135 5.92 11.42 -17.69
C ASN A 135 4.42 11.35 -18.01
N ASN A 136 3.93 10.18 -18.42
CA ASN A 136 2.52 10.01 -18.72
C ASN A 136 1.61 10.29 -17.50
N VAL A 137 2.04 9.90 -16.32
CA VAL A 137 1.30 10.20 -15.07
C VAL A 137 1.40 11.69 -14.75
N ALA A 138 2.59 12.27 -14.81
CA ALA A 138 2.84 13.67 -14.49
C ALA A 138 2.09 14.63 -15.40
N ASP A 139 1.95 14.31 -16.69
CA ASP A 139 1.21 15.13 -17.66
C ASP A 139 -0.28 15.29 -17.28
N CYS A 140 -0.83 14.39 -16.44
CA CYS A 140 -2.20 14.50 -15.96
C CYS A 140 -2.36 15.51 -14.81
N TYR A 141 -1.30 15.81 -14.05
CA TYR A 141 -1.41 16.56 -12.78
C TYR A 141 -1.94 17.98 -12.98
N ASN A 142 -1.54 18.65 -14.05
CA ASN A 142 -1.93 20.03 -14.35
C ASN A 142 -3.41 20.21 -14.68
N PHE A 143 -4.15 19.13 -14.90
CA PHE A 143 -5.58 19.18 -15.18
C PHE A 143 -6.45 18.99 -13.93
N ALA A 144 -5.88 18.54 -12.83
CA ALA A 144 -6.58 18.34 -11.56
C ALA A 144 -6.68 19.65 -10.77
N GLU A 145 -7.71 19.78 -9.92
CA GLU A 145 -7.83 20.92 -9.01
C GLU A 145 -6.70 20.93 -7.96
N PHE A 146 -6.36 19.76 -7.48
CA PHE A 146 -5.21 19.49 -6.60
C PHE A 146 -4.95 17.98 -6.58
N LEU A 147 -3.92 17.55 -5.86
CA LEU A 147 -3.61 16.14 -5.69
C LEU A 147 -3.98 15.66 -4.28
N SER A 148 -4.37 14.39 -4.15
CA SER A 148 -4.33 13.70 -2.85
C SER A 148 -3.14 12.76 -2.82
N VAL A 149 -2.43 12.71 -1.69
CA VAL A 149 -1.18 11.97 -1.56
C VAL A 149 -1.21 11.09 -0.32
N SER A 150 -0.60 9.91 -0.40
CA SER A 150 -0.59 8.96 0.71
C SER A 150 0.39 9.32 1.84
N THR A 151 1.42 10.13 1.54
CA THR A 151 2.44 10.55 2.52
C THR A 151 2.77 12.03 2.37
N LEU A 152 3.22 12.66 3.46
CA LEU A 152 3.68 14.05 3.42
C LEU A 152 4.85 14.23 2.45
N LYS A 153 5.76 13.25 2.39
CA LYS A 153 6.91 13.31 1.48
C LYS A 153 6.52 13.36 0.01
N ILE A 154 5.50 12.62 -0.40
CA ILE A 154 4.96 12.73 -1.78
C ILE A 154 4.44 14.16 -2.01
N GLY A 155 3.72 14.74 -1.04
CA GLY A 155 3.20 16.11 -1.13
C GLY A 155 4.30 17.16 -1.27
N GLU A 156 5.37 17.05 -0.49
CA GLU A 156 6.55 17.91 -0.58
C GLU A 156 7.20 17.83 -1.97
N LEU A 157 7.44 16.62 -2.45
CA LEU A 157 8.04 16.38 -3.77
C LEU A 157 7.17 16.92 -4.92
N VAL A 158 5.84 16.76 -4.82
CA VAL A 158 4.89 17.31 -5.80
C VAL A 158 4.93 18.84 -5.79
N GLN A 159 4.90 19.45 -4.60
CA GLN A 159 4.95 20.90 -4.46
C GLN A 159 6.27 21.46 -5.00
N GLU A 160 7.39 20.84 -4.66
CA GLU A 160 8.71 21.26 -5.12
C GLU A 160 8.85 21.18 -6.65
N LYS A 161 8.42 20.06 -7.23
CA LYS A 161 8.65 19.78 -8.64
C LYS A 161 7.63 20.42 -9.59
N TYR A 162 6.36 20.45 -9.20
CA TYR A 162 5.25 20.84 -10.07
C TYR A 162 4.52 22.09 -9.60
N ASN A 163 4.82 22.59 -8.40
CA ASN A 163 4.12 23.72 -7.75
C ASN A 163 2.59 23.48 -7.66
N ILE A 164 2.19 22.23 -7.44
CA ILE A 164 0.78 21.81 -7.31
C ILE A 164 0.45 21.55 -5.86
N LYS A 165 -0.69 22.08 -5.40
CA LYS A 165 -1.20 21.82 -4.04
C LYS A 165 -1.61 20.35 -3.88
N SER A 166 -1.39 19.81 -2.70
CA SER A 166 -1.86 18.47 -2.33
C SER A 166 -2.50 18.45 -0.96
N ILE A 167 -3.39 17.49 -0.75
CA ILE A 167 -3.94 17.13 0.55
C ILE A 167 -3.42 15.75 0.97
N LEU A 168 -3.16 15.58 2.26
CA LEU A 168 -2.77 14.28 2.80
C LEU A 168 -4.01 13.39 2.94
N LEU A 169 -3.99 12.27 2.25
CA LEU A 169 -4.96 11.17 2.36
C LEU A 169 -4.16 9.89 2.68
N PRO A 170 -3.81 9.64 3.95
CA PRO A 170 -2.95 8.53 4.32
C PRO A 170 -3.64 7.19 4.07
N ASN A 171 -2.84 6.14 3.86
CA ASN A 171 -3.37 4.78 3.79
C ASN A 171 -3.92 4.37 5.16
N LYS A 172 -5.14 3.88 5.16
CA LYS A 172 -5.83 3.36 6.35
C LYS A 172 -6.58 2.10 5.98
N ILE A 173 -6.65 1.13 6.90
CA ILE A 173 -7.31 -0.16 6.68
C ILE A 173 -8.78 -0.13 7.12
N ASP A 174 -9.62 -0.89 6.45
CA ASP A 174 -10.97 -1.17 6.93
C ASP A 174 -10.91 -1.94 8.26
N PRO A 175 -11.43 -1.38 9.39
CA PRO A 175 -11.36 -2.02 10.70
C PRO A 175 -12.07 -3.39 10.74
N SER A 176 -13.03 -3.64 9.87
CA SER A 176 -13.70 -4.95 9.81
C SER A 176 -12.79 -6.10 9.34
N LEU A 177 -11.64 -5.78 8.75
CA LEU A 177 -10.63 -6.74 8.33
C LEU A 177 -9.59 -7.01 9.42
N CYS A 178 -9.53 -6.16 10.44
CA CYS A 178 -8.58 -6.30 11.54
C CYS A 178 -9.02 -7.43 12.48
N LYS A 179 -8.17 -8.45 12.59
CA LYS A 179 -8.43 -9.60 13.46
C LYS A 179 -7.15 -10.03 14.12
N LYS A 180 -7.00 -9.64 15.38
CA LYS A 180 -5.83 -10.04 16.19
C LYS A 180 -5.70 -11.55 16.22
N LYS A 181 -4.48 -12.07 15.99
CA LYS A 181 -4.19 -13.49 16.07
C LYS A 181 -4.32 -14.02 17.50
N ASP A 182 -4.71 -15.27 17.64
CA ASP A 182 -4.60 -16.00 18.90
C ASP A 182 -3.16 -16.49 19.06
N TYR A 183 -2.46 -15.98 20.05
CA TYR A 183 -1.10 -16.39 20.33
C TYR A 183 -1.07 -17.82 20.85
N LYS A 184 -0.23 -18.66 20.23
CA LYS A 184 0.06 -20.00 20.69
C LYS A 184 1.56 -20.11 20.91
N GLU A 185 1.97 -20.59 22.07
CA GLU A 185 3.38 -20.92 22.30
C GLU A 185 3.85 -21.95 21.27
N HIS A 186 5.00 -21.70 20.69
CA HIS A 186 5.68 -22.63 19.81
C HIS A 186 7.20 -22.47 19.96
N TYR A 187 7.92 -23.47 19.50
CA TYR A 187 9.37 -23.45 19.52
C TYR A 187 9.92 -22.59 18.37
N GLY A 188 10.92 -21.76 18.66
CA GLY A 188 11.65 -20.98 17.68
C GLY A 188 11.01 -19.63 17.36
N LEU A 189 11.30 -19.11 16.16
CA LEU A 189 10.81 -17.82 15.65
C LEU A 189 10.43 -17.97 14.18
N ASN A 190 9.20 -17.59 13.82
CA ASN A 190 8.70 -17.65 12.45
C ASN A 190 8.70 -16.24 11.82
N LEU A 191 9.62 -16.02 10.89
CA LEU A 191 9.76 -14.76 10.16
C LEU A 191 8.95 -14.77 8.87
N LEU A 192 8.42 -13.61 8.53
CA LEU A 192 7.76 -13.36 7.25
C LEU A 192 8.46 -12.23 6.50
N TYR A 193 8.76 -12.43 5.23
CA TYR A 193 9.01 -11.37 4.27
C TYR A 193 7.92 -11.43 3.19
N SER A 194 7.19 -10.34 3.01
CA SER A 194 6.12 -10.28 2.00
C SER A 194 6.38 -9.16 1.02
N SER A 195 6.65 -9.53 -0.23
CA SER A 195 6.74 -8.60 -1.33
C SER A 195 5.64 -8.90 -2.35
N GLY A 196 4.84 -7.90 -2.68
CA GLY A 196 3.78 -8.07 -3.68
C GLY A 196 4.31 -8.35 -5.08
N THR A 197 5.53 -7.92 -5.38
CA THR A 197 6.16 -8.02 -6.70
C THR A 197 7.68 -8.14 -6.57
N ALA A 198 8.35 -8.65 -7.61
CA ALA A 198 9.82 -8.72 -7.68
C ALA A 198 10.52 -7.33 -7.64
N THR A 199 9.75 -6.23 -7.70
CA THR A 199 10.28 -4.86 -7.57
C THR A 199 10.95 -4.59 -6.23
N HIS A 200 10.65 -5.39 -5.19
CA HIS A 200 11.22 -5.28 -3.85
C HIS A 200 12.48 -6.13 -3.63
N LEU A 201 13.01 -6.75 -4.68
CA LEU A 201 14.27 -7.53 -4.56
C LEU A 201 15.43 -6.66 -4.05
N HIS A 202 15.52 -5.42 -4.52
CA HIS A 202 16.54 -4.48 -4.07
C HIS A 202 16.39 -4.13 -2.59
N ASP A 203 15.17 -3.98 -2.08
CA ASP A 203 14.92 -3.73 -0.67
C ASP A 203 15.41 -4.90 0.20
N LEU A 204 15.08 -6.14 -0.18
CA LEU A 204 15.53 -7.33 0.54
C LEU A 204 17.06 -7.49 0.50
N SER A 205 17.70 -7.13 -0.60
CA SER A 205 19.16 -7.24 -0.75
C SER A 205 19.94 -6.43 0.30
N THR A 206 19.34 -5.37 0.84
CA THR A 206 19.99 -4.52 1.87
C THR A 206 20.23 -5.23 3.19
N ILE A 207 19.46 -6.26 3.51
CA ILE A 207 19.57 -7.05 4.75
C ILE A 207 19.96 -8.51 4.49
N PHE A 208 20.18 -8.90 3.24
CA PHE A 208 20.24 -10.31 2.85
C PHE A 208 21.40 -11.06 3.54
N VAL A 209 22.61 -10.49 3.58
CA VAL A 209 23.77 -11.09 4.22
C VAL A 209 23.56 -11.28 5.72
N ASP A 210 23.02 -10.27 6.39
CA ASP A 210 22.71 -10.29 7.82
C ASP A 210 21.62 -11.31 8.14
N LEU A 211 20.56 -11.35 7.31
CA LEU A 211 19.47 -12.32 7.44
C LEU A 211 19.98 -13.76 7.29
N LEU A 212 20.87 -14.03 6.31
CA LEU A 212 21.50 -15.33 6.15
C LEU A 212 22.37 -15.69 7.37
N SER A 213 23.12 -14.73 7.88
CA SER A 213 23.98 -14.92 9.06
C SER A 213 23.13 -15.26 10.29
N PHE A 214 22.02 -14.55 10.47
CA PHE A 214 21.05 -14.79 11.54
C PHE A 214 20.42 -16.20 11.45
N LEU A 215 19.89 -16.57 10.28
CA LEU A 215 19.32 -17.90 10.03
C LEU A 215 20.32 -19.03 10.25
N LYS A 216 21.61 -18.81 9.95
CA LYS A 216 22.67 -19.78 10.17
C LYS A 216 22.97 -20.00 11.65
N ARG A 217 22.92 -18.94 12.47
CA ARG A 217 23.17 -19.00 13.92
C ARG A 217 22.02 -19.66 14.69
N HIS A 218 20.77 -19.39 14.26
CA HIS A 218 19.55 -19.83 14.96
C HIS A 218 18.81 -20.90 14.17
N GLN A 219 19.00 -22.16 14.53
CA GLN A 219 18.45 -23.30 13.79
C GLN A 219 16.96 -23.52 14.00
N ASP A 220 16.38 -22.87 15.00
CA ASP A 220 14.94 -22.87 15.34
C ASP A 220 14.17 -21.70 14.70
N VAL A 221 14.83 -20.89 13.85
CA VAL A 221 14.20 -19.80 13.10
C VAL A 221 13.79 -20.28 11.72
N THR A 222 12.55 -19.97 11.32
CA THR A 222 12.05 -20.20 9.96
C THR A 222 11.80 -18.87 9.23
N LEU A 223 11.91 -18.87 7.91
CA LEU A 223 11.59 -17.74 7.05
C LEU A 223 10.58 -18.16 5.99
N THR A 224 9.49 -17.42 5.88
CA THR A 224 8.58 -17.55 4.75
C THR A 224 8.65 -16.30 3.89
N ILE A 225 8.70 -16.49 2.57
CA ILE A 225 8.73 -15.42 1.58
C ILE A 225 7.45 -15.51 0.75
N ILE A 226 6.61 -14.49 0.83
CA ILE A 226 5.41 -14.36 -0.03
C ILE A 226 5.77 -13.53 -1.25
N GLY A 227 5.49 -14.07 -2.45
CA GLY A 227 5.77 -13.44 -3.73
C GLY A 227 7.04 -13.95 -4.40
N ASP A 228 7.53 -13.22 -5.41
CA ASP A 228 8.60 -13.69 -6.31
C ASP A 228 9.96 -13.02 -6.10
N SER A 229 10.21 -12.46 -4.90
CA SER A 229 11.41 -11.66 -4.62
C SER A 229 12.70 -12.46 -4.53
N ILE A 230 12.68 -13.77 -4.29
CA ILE A 230 13.89 -14.60 -4.17
C ILE A 230 13.65 -16.03 -4.65
N ASP A 231 14.65 -16.66 -5.23
CA ASP A 231 14.66 -18.12 -5.42
C ASP A 231 15.25 -18.78 -4.16
N THR A 232 14.45 -19.58 -3.47
CA THR A 232 14.87 -20.29 -2.26
C THR A 232 16.00 -21.30 -2.50
N LYS A 233 16.25 -21.67 -3.77
CA LYS A 233 17.40 -22.50 -4.16
C LYS A 233 18.75 -21.81 -3.91
N GLU A 234 18.76 -20.49 -3.80
CA GLU A 234 19.95 -19.72 -3.45
C GLU A 234 20.35 -19.88 -1.96
N ILE A 235 19.50 -20.53 -1.15
CA ILE A 235 19.74 -20.80 0.27
C ILE A 235 19.69 -22.32 0.52
N PRO A 236 20.56 -23.15 -0.11
CA PRO A 236 20.42 -24.61 -0.09
C PRO A 236 20.55 -25.23 1.30
N TRP A 237 21.31 -24.62 2.22
CA TRP A 237 21.49 -25.08 3.59
C TRP A 237 20.31 -24.75 4.53
N ALA A 238 19.35 -23.94 4.08
CA ALA A 238 18.17 -23.55 4.84
C ALA A 238 16.87 -24.12 4.23
N ASN A 239 16.94 -25.07 3.31
CA ASN A 239 15.82 -25.58 2.49
C ASN A 239 14.57 -25.94 3.29
N ASP A 240 14.71 -26.60 4.45
CA ASP A 240 13.57 -27.00 5.28
C ASP A 240 13.01 -25.85 6.11
N ARG A 241 13.75 -24.74 6.24
CA ARG A 241 13.42 -23.60 7.08
C ARG A 241 13.07 -22.33 6.28
N VAL A 242 13.34 -22.31 4.98
CA VAL A 242 12.99 -21.22 4.09
C VAL A 242 11.92 -21.69 3.10
N ARG A 243 10.73 -21.11 3.21
CA ARG A 243 9.58 -21.47 2.37
C ARG A 243 9.18 -20.31 1.49
N LYS A 244 8.72 -20.64 0.28
CA LYS A 244 8.12 -19.67 -0.63
C LYS A 244 6.62 -19.92 -0.73
N VAL A 245 5.84 -18.86 -0.63
CA VAL A 245 4.39 -18.86 -0.82
C VAL A 245 4.08 -17.98 -2.02
N PRO A 246 3.24 -18.42 -2.96
CA PRO A 246 2.80 -17.59 -4.08
C PRO A 246 2.11 -16.30 -3.61
N TYR A 247 1.95 -15.35 -4.53
CA TYR A 247 1.15 -14.15 -4.26
C TYR A 247 -0.25 -14.52 -3.80
N LEU A 248 -0.72 -13.87 -2.74
CA LEU A 248 -2.03 -14.10 -2.13
C LEU A 248 -2.96 -12.90 -2.37
N GLY A 249 -4.26 -13.16 -2.44
CA GLY A 249 -5.27 -12.11 -2.35
C GLY A 249 -5.23 -11.41 -0.99
N PHE A 250 -5.75 -10.18 -0.91
CA PHE A 250 -5.57 -9.32 0.28
C PHE A 250 -6.02 -9.98 1.60
N ASN A 251 -7.22 -10.58 1.65
CA ASN A 251 -7.71 -11.23 2.87
C ASN A 251 -6.93 -12.50 3.22
N ASP A 252 -6.55 -13.29 2.20
CA ASP A 252 -5.74 -14.49 2.40
C ASP A 252 -4.33 -14.11 2.90
N MET A 253 -3.81 -12.98 2.43
CA MET A 253 -2.54 -12.43 2.89
C MET A 253 -2.59 -12.04 4.38
N LEU A 254 -3.64 -11.35 4.84
CA LEU A 254 -3.79 -11.01 6.26
C LEU A 254 -3.93 -12.27 7.14
N ASN A 255 -4.70 -13.27 6.69
CA ASN A 255 -4.81 -14.56 7.37
C ASN A 255 -3.46 -15.30 7.41
N GLU A 256 -2.66 -15.19 6.36
CA GLU A 256 -1.31 -15.77 6.31
C GLU A 256 -0.39 -15.05 7.28
N TYR A 257 -0.40 -13.70 7.32
CA TYR A 257 0.43 -12.89 8.23
C TYR A 257 0.23 -13.28 9.70
N ALA A 258 -0.99 -13.59 10.10
CA ALA A 258 -1.32 -14.01 11.46
C ALA A 258 -0.59 -15.29 11.94
N LYS A 259 0.06 -16.04 11.04
CA LYS A 259 0.79 -17.27 11.37
C LYS A 259 2.24 -17.01 11.81
N TYR A 260 2.74 -15.79 11.66
CA TYR A 260 4.14 -15.44 11.91
C TYR A 260 4.30 -14.61 13.18
N ASP A 261 5.54 -14.46 13.62
CA ASP A 261 5.89 -13.75 14.84
C ASP A 261 6.45 -12.36 14.55
N LEU A 262 7.09 -12.19 13.41
CA LEU A 262 7.73 -10.95 13.01
C LEU A 262 7.74 -10.81 11.48
N ILE A 263 7.38 -9.63 10.99
CA ILE A 263 7.42 -9.31 9.57
C ILE A 263 8.64 -8.43 9.28
N LEU A 264 9.43 -8.81 8.28
CA LEU A 264 10.61 -8.07 7.83
C LEU A 264 10.20 -7.04 6.78
N VAL A 265 10.58 -5.78 6.99
CA VAL A 265 10.22 -4.65 6.11
C VAL A 265 11.47 -3.81 5.79
N PRO A 266 12.46 -4.37 5.09
CA PRO A 266 13.59 -3.58 4.64
C PRO A 266 13.18 -2.61 3.53
N LEU A 267 13.80 -1.42 3.54
CA LEU A 267 13.73 -0.43 2.46
C LEU A 267 15.14 0.05 2.13
N ALA A 268 15.52 -0.06 0.87
CA ALA A 268 16.76 0.53 0.36
C ALA A 268 16.74 2.06 0.49
N GLN A 269 17.90 2.68 0.56
CA GLN A 269 18.01 4.14 0.59
C GLN A 269 17.57 4.76 -0.73
N GLY A 270 16.88 5.91 -0.67
CA GLY A 270 16.51 6.71 -1.83
C GLY A 270 15.17 7.40 -1.69
N ASP A 271 14.98 8.51 -2.40
CA ASP A 271 13.82 9.38 -2.32
C ASP A 271 12.50 8.65 -2.63
N PHE A 272 12.53 7.68 -3.54
CA PHE A 272 11.36 6.86 -3.86
C PHE A 272 10.90 6.05 -2.64
N ASN A 273 11.83 5.39 -1.95
CA ASN A 273 11.53 4.61 -0.75
C ASN A 273 11.23 5.50 0.46
N ASP A 274 11.85 6.69 0.54
CA ASP A 274 11.55 7.66 1.60
C ASP A 274 10.15 8.27 1.48
N ALA A 275 9.53 8.16 0.32
CA ALA A 275 8.15 8.57 0.08
C ALA A 275 7.12 7.44 0.29
N LYS A 276 7.55 6.21 0.60
CA LYS A 276 6.63 5.07 0.80
C LYS A 276 5.82 5.20 2.09
N SER A 277 4.57 4.77 2.01
CA SER A 277 3.70 4.66 3.17
C SER A 277 4.00 3.41 4.02
N ASN A 278 3.49 3.40 5.24
CA ASN A 278 3.68 2.34 6.23
C ASN A 278 2.68 1.17 6.11
N ILE A 279 2.22 0.84 4.92
CA ILE A 279 1.21 -0.21 4.68
C ILE A 279 1.60 -1.53 5.36
N LYS A 280 2.87 -1.95 5.31
CA LYS A 280 3.32 -3.20 5.93
C LYS A 280 3.21 -3.20 7.46
N TYR A 281 3.38 -2.03 8.10
CA TYR A 281 3.09 -1.88 9.52
C TYR A 281 1.60 -2.02 9.80
N ILE A 282 0.75 -1.40 8.98
CA ILE A 282 -0.71 -1.49 9.11
C ILE A 282 -1.19 -2.92 8.90
N GLU A 283 -0.70 -3.61 7.87
CA GLU A 283 -1.03 -5.02 7.59
C GLU A 283 -0.63 -5.94 8.75
N GLY A 284 0.61 -5.84 9.24
CA GLY A 284 1.09 -6.62 10.38
C GLY A 284 0.31 -6.33 11.66
N GLY A 285 0.18 -5.05 12.01
CA GLY A 285 -0.55 -4.61 13.18
C GLY A 285 -2.04 -4.98 13.14
N SER A 286 -2.68 -4.97 11.96
CA SER A 286 -4.09 -5.37 11.81
C SER A 286 -4.38 -6.81 12.23
N VAL A 287 -3.36 -7.65 12.27
CA VAL A 287 -3.44 -9.04 12.74
C VAL A 287 -2.66 -9.29 14.03
N GLY A 288 -2.10 -8.25 14.65
CA GLY A 288 -1.34 -8.34 15.89
C GLY A 288 0.06 -8.94 15.72
N VAL A 289 0.67 -8.81 14.54
CA VAL A 289 2.04 -9.24 14.26
C VAL A 289 2.94 -8.01 14.13
N PRO A 290 3.96 -7.87 14.99
CA PRO A 290 4.87 -6.74 14.90
C PRO A 290 5.73 -6.80 13.63
N VAL A 291 6.24 -5.64 13.22
CA VAL A 291 7.19 -5.54 12.11
C VAL A 291 8.56 -5.09 12.62
N ILE A 292 9.62 -5.48 11.92
CA ILE A 292 10.92 -4.84 11.97
C ILE A 292 11.15 -4.13 10.64
N ALA A 293 11.25 -2.81 10.66
CA ALA A 293 11.33 -1.97 9.46
C ALA A 293 12.61 -1.12 9.45
N SER A 294 13.07 -0.76 8.24
CA SER A 294 14.09 0.29 8.09
C SER A 294 13.59 1.58 8.72
N ASP A 295 14.44 2.26 9.52
CA ASP A 295 14.11 3.53 10.16
C ASP A 295 14.09 4.66 9.13
N ARG A 296 13.04 4.71 8.33
CA ARG A 296 12.81 5.70 7.27
C ARG A 296 11.36 5.78 6.87
N ALA A 297 11.04 6.75 6.03
CA ALA A 297 9.71 7.02 5.50
C ALA A 297 8.66 7.07 6.63
N GLU A 298 7.45 6.67 6.35
CA GLU A 298 6.35 6.65 7.31
C GLU A 298 6.50 5.58 8.41
N PHE A 299 7.43 4.62 8.27
CA PHE A 299 7.71 3.67 9.35
C PHE A 299 8.33 4.36 10.58
N ARG A 300 9.23 5.33 10.36
CA ARG A 300 9.80 6.16 11.44
C ARG A 300 8.74 6.92 12.22
N ASN A 301 7.69 7.36 11.54
CA ASN A 301 6.60 8.12 12.17
C ASN A 301 5.60 7.22 12.90
N ALA A 302 5.39 5.99 12.41
CA ALA A 302 4.40 5.06 12.96
C ALA A 302 4.94 4.17 14.08
N ILE A 303 6.23 3.80 14.02
CA ILE A 303 6.82 2.83 14.93
C ILE A 303 7.58 3.53 16.06
N VAL A 304 7.23 3.18 17.29
CA VAL A 304 8.02 3.45 18.49
C VAL A 304 8.79 2.16 18.80
N ASP A 305 10.12 2.20 18.59
CA ASP A 305 11.00 1.03 18.68
C ASP A 305 10.84 0.26 19.99
N GLY A 306 10.63 -1.06 19.90
CA GLY A 306 10.39 -1.96 21.03
C GLY A 306 9.00 -1.85 21.68
N LYS A 307 8.14 -0.93 21.22
CA LYS A 307 6.80 -0.72 21.78
C LYS A 307 5.69 -1.29 20.89
N ASN A 308 5.59 -0.84 19.63
CA ASN A 308 4.59 -1.29 18.67
C ASN A 308 5.19 -1.84 17.38
N GLY A 309 6.50 -2.06 17.37
CA GLY A 309 7.30 -2.59 16.27
C GLY A 309 8.77 -2.35 16.56
N TYR A 310 9.63 -2.63 15.58
CA TYR A 310 11.05 -2.42 15.69
C TYR A 310 11.58 -1.63 14.51
N LEU A 311 12.59 -0.79 14.77
CA LEU A 311 13.28 -0.01 13.74
C LEU A 311 14.77 -0.41 13.71
N PHE A 312 15.33 -0.46 12.51
CA PHE A 312 16.77 -0.64 12.30
C PHE A 312 17.30 0.37 11.28
N HIS A 313 18.55 0.77 11.44
CA HIS A 313 19.30 1.59 10.48
C HIS A 313 20.25 0.69 9.64
N ASN A 314 21.48 0.54 10.11
CA ASN A 314 22.51 -0.33 9.52
C ASN A 314 22.86 -1.48 10.47
N ASP A 315 22.05 -1.71 11.47
CA ASP A 315 22.22 -2.64 12.59
C ASP A 315 21.20 -3.79 12.57
N PHE A 316 20.78 -4.21 11.39
CA PHE A 316 19.72 -5.23 11.24
C PHE A 316 20.06 -6.52 12.00
N LEU A 317 21.29 -7.05 11.86
CA LEU A 317 21.68 -8.29 12.54
C LEU A 317 21.66 -8.14 14.06
N GLU A 318 22.19 -7.04 14.58
CA GLU A 318 22.20 -6.76 16.04
C GLU A 318 20.78 -6.63 16.58
N LYS A 319 19.90 -5.95 15.85
CA LYS A 319 18.49 -5.80 16.20
C LYS A 319 17.76 -7.15 16.19
N MET A 320 18.02 -8.00 15.20
CA MET A 320 17.45 -9.35 15.14
C MET A 320 17.95 -10.25 16.29
N GLU A 321 19.24 -10.16 16.67
CA GLU A 321 19.78 -10.89 17.84
C GLU A 321 19.11 -10.41 19.14
N TYR A 322 18.90 -9.10 19.29
CA TYR A 322 18.16 -8.54 20.43
C TYR A 322 16.71 -9.06 20.47
N ILE A 323 15.99 -9.01 19.34
CA ILE A 323 14.60 -9.49 19.26
C ILE A 323 14.52 -10.98 19.59
N TYR A 324 15.46 -11.79 19.08
CA TYR A 324 15.50 -13.22 19.34
C TYR A 324 15.73 -13.53 20.82
N ALA A 325 16.63 -12.80 21.47
CA ALA A 325 16.88 -12.95 22.92
C ALA A 325 15.67 -12.52 23.78
N HIS A 326 14.77 -11.69 23.25
CA HIS A 326 13.59 -11.16 23.92
C HIS A 326 12.28 -11.53 23.17
N LYS A 327 12.26 -12.70 22.51
CA LYS A 327 11.12 -13.09 21.66
C LYS A 327 9.76 -13.17 22.39
N ASP A 328 9.77 -13.37 23.70
CA ASP A 328 8.55 -13.35 24.51
C ASP A 328 7.86 -11.97 24.51
N ASP A 329 8.60 -10.89 24.26
CA ASP A 329 8.05 -9.55 24.11
C ASP A 329 7.22 -9.36 22.82
N LEU A 330 7.40 -10.21 21.80
CA LEU A 330 6.70 -10.08 20.50
C LEU A 330 5.18 -10.09 20.65
N VAL A 331 4.66 -10.84 21.62
CA VAL A 331 3.21 -10.84 21.94
C VAL A 331 2.74 -9.45 22.34
N ARG A 332 3.40 -8.85 23.31
CA ARG A 332 3.10 -7.51 23.83
C ARG A 332 3.26 -6.43 22.74
N VAL A 333 4.34 -6.51 21.96
CA VAL A 333 4.61 -5.56 20.88
C VAL A 333 3.55 -5.68 19.79
N GLY A 334 3.16 -6.91 19.43
CA GLY A 334 2.09 -7.16 18.45
C GLY A 334 0.72 -6.68 18.90
N GLU A 335 0.39 -6.87 20.20
CA GLU A 335 -0.85 -6.33 20.77
C GLU A 335 -0.88 -4.80 20.73
N THR A 336 0.25 -4.17 21.06
CA THR A 336 0.38 -2.71 21.00
C THR A 336 0.26 -2.21 19.56
N ALA A 337 0.86 -2.92 18.58
CA ALA A 337 0.71 -2.61 17.15
C ALA A 337 -0.76 -2.71 16.70
N PHE A 338 -1.47 -3.75 17.15
CA PHE A 338 -2.89 -3.91 16.81
C PHE A 338 -3.73 -2.76 17.37
N GLN A 339 -3.54 -2.37 18.61
CA GLN A 339 -4.23 -1.22 19.22
C GLN A 339 -3.93 0.08 18.47
N ASP A 340 -2.67 0.32 18.15
CA ASP A 340 -2.23 1.50 17.41
C ASP A 340 -2.86 1.56 16.00
N VAL A 341 -2.91 0.43 15.30
CA VAL A 341 -3.56 0.34 13.97
C VAL A 341 -5.06 0.61 14.08
N MET A 342 -5.74 0.04 15.06
CA MET A 342 -7.17 0.28 15.26
C MET A 342 -7.47 1.74 15.59
N GLU A 343 -6.63 2.39 16.38
CA GLU A 343 -6.83 3.77 16.83
C GLU A 343 -6.46 4.79 15.74
N LYS A 344 -5.31 4.64 15.08
CA LYS A 344 -4.73 5.67 14.21
C LYS A 344 -4.80 5.36 12.73
N HIS A 345 -4.80 4.08 12.36
CA HIS A 345 -4.67 3.63 10.98
C HIS A 345 -5.90 2.88 10.44
N SER A 346 -6.99 2.80 11.20
CA SER A 346 -8.26 2.30 10.69
C SER A 346 -9.03 3.39 9.95
N GLN A 347 -9.72 3.02 8.86
CA GLN A 347 -10.51 3.92 8.04
C GLN A 347 -11.99 3.82 8.43
N ASN A 348 -12.59 4.96 8.75
CA ASN A 348 -14.03 5.09 8.94
C ASN A 348 -14.50 6.48 8.49
N GLY A 349 -15.81 6.71 8.48
CA GLY A 349 -16.38 7.98 8.06
C GLY A 349 -15.91 9.18 8.90
N ASP A 350 -15.62 9.00 10.19
CA ASP A 350 -15.31 10.11 11.10
C ASP A 350 -13.86 10.59 10.99
N ASN A 351 -12.97 9.79 10.45
CA ASN A 351 -11.54 10.12 10.33
C ASN A 351 -11.07 10.46 8.91
N LEU A 352 -12.02 10.79 8.03
CA LEU A 352 -11.69 11.35 6.71
C LEU A 352 -11.02 12.72 6.87
N PRO A 353 -10.00 13.05 6.03
CA PRO A 353 -9.35 14.35 6.08
C PRO A 353 -10.33 15.51 5.88
N ALA A 354 -10.27 16.52 6.76
CA ALA A 354 -11.17 17.68 6.69
C ALA A 354 -11.12 18.36 5.32
N ALA A 355 -9.93 18.52 4.73
CA ALA A 355 -9.76 19.12 3.41
C ALA A 355 -10.46 18.32 2.29
N LEU A 356 -10.52 16.98 2.41
CA LEU A 356 -11.29 16.17 1.46
C LEU A 356 -12.79 16.42 1.61
N ILE A 357 -13.31 16.44 2.85
CA ILE A 357 -14.72 16.70 3.13
C ILE A 357 -15.12 18.11 2.68
N GLU A 358 -14.28 19.11 2.94
CA GLU A 358 -14.49 20.48 2.47
C GLU A 358 -14.59 20.51 0.93
N TRP A 359 -13.65 19.87 0.23
CA TRP A 359 -13.71 19.80 -1.23
C TRP A 359 -14.98 19.10 -1.74
N LEU A 360 -15.42 18.02 -1.08
CA LEU A 360 -16.62 17.29 -1.48
C LEU A 360 -17.90 18.13 -1.30
N ASN A 361 -17.94 18.99 -0.29
CA ASN A 361 -19.12 19.82 0.02
C ASN A 361 -19.15 21.16 -0.72
N ASN A 362 -18.00 21.62 -1.28
CA ASN A 362 -17.93 22.84 -2.04
C ASN A 362 -18.37 22.59 -3.49
N TYR A 363 -19.36 23.36 -3.95
CA TYR A 363 -19.87 23.40 -5.33
C TYR A 363 -19.25 24.54 -6.11
#